data_c394a780e242c6d278aa96e804521adb
#
_entry.id   c394a780e242c6d278aa96e804521adb
#
_cell.length_a   1.000
_cell.length_b   1.000
_cell.length_c   1.000
_cell.angle_alpha   90.00
_cell.angle_beta   90.00
_cell.angle_gamma   90.00
#
_symmetry.space_group_name_H-M   'P 1'
#
loop_
_entity.id
_entity.type
_entity.pdbx_description
1 polymer ?
#
loop_
_entity_poly.entity_id
_entity_poly.type
_entity_poly.pdbx_seq_one_letter_code
_entity_poly.pdbx_strand_id
1 'polypeptide(L)'
;MAGLFFVGIKHSGKTTQARLVSKLTGIMFRDADDLVLETLSGESVRDAYRREGKEAFMKRELEAVSSFISGNGSFILSLGGGAADNTPLMDLMKRSGWIV
;
A
#
# COMPACT_ATOMS: atom_id res chain seq x y z
N MET A 1 -8.94 12.76 -9.54
CA MET A 1 -8.56 11.60 -8.73
C MET A 1 -7.40 11.95 -7.83
N ALA A 2 -7.51 11.74 -6.55
CA ALA A 2 -6.46 12.08 -5.60
C ALA A 2 -6.19 10.93 -4.64
N GLY A 3 -4.96 10.42 -4.67
CA GLY A 3 -4.49 9.43 -3.73
C GLY A 3 -3.50 10.06 -2.76
N LEU A 4 -3.57 9.66 -1.51
CA LEU A 4 -2.62 10.08 -0.49
C LEU A 4 -1.91 8.83 0.03
N PHE A 5 -0.59 8.80 -0.12
CA PHE A 5 0.23 7.66 0.24
C PHE A 5 1.10 7.99 1.44
N PHE A 6 0.96 7.22 2.50
CA PHE A 6 1.82 7.31 3.66
C PHE A 6 2.84 6.17 3.61
N VAL A 7 4.11 6.50 3.36
CA VAL A 7 5.19 5.53 3.27
C VAL A 7 6.11 5.71 4.47
N GLY A 8 6.49 4.63 5.10
CA GLY A 8 7.41 4.73 6.22
C GLY A 8 7.66 3.41 6.91
N ILE A 9 8.61 3.44 7.83
CA ILE A 9 8.96 2.28 8.63
C ILE A 9 7.81 2.00 9.60
N LYS A 10 7.50 0.72 9.77
CA LYS A 10 6.52 0.27 10.75
C LYS A 10 6.84 0.86 12.12
N HIS A 11 5.83 1.32 12.83
CA HIS A 11 5.92 2.00 14.13
C HIS A 11 6.41 3.45 14.08
N SER A 12 6.42 4.07 12.91
CA SER A 12 6.82 5.48 12.75
C SER A 12 5.68 6.47 12.98
N GLY A 13 4.48 5.98 13.32
CA GLY A 13 3.30 6.83 13.47
C GLY A 13 2.54 7.11 12.18
N LYS A 14 3.03 6.64 11.04
CA LYS A 14 2.39 6.87 9.74
C LYS A 14 0.98 6.30 9.66
N THR A 15 0.77 5.09 10.17
CA THR A 15 -0.54 4.46 10.16
C THR A 15 -1.54 5.26 11.01
N THR A 16 -1.11 5.75 12.18
CA THR A 16 -1.93 6.57 13.04
C THR A 16 -2.34 7.88 12.34
N GLN A 17 -1.38 8.53 11.68
CA GLN A 17 -1.64 9.77 10.93
C GLN A 17 -2.61 9.52 9.78
N ALA A 18 -2.42 8.43 9.03
CA ALA A 18 -3.27 8.09 7.91
C ALA A 18 -4.71 7.84 8.37
N ARG A 19 -4.89 7.13 9.47
CA ARG A 19 -6.22 6.87 10.04
C ARG A 19 -6.91 8.14 10.50
N LEU A 20 -6.14 9.06 11.10
CA LEU A 20 -6.68 10.34 11.55
C LEU A 20 -7.16 11.17 10.36
N VAL A 21 -6.38 11.25 9.29
CA VAL A 21 -6.77 11.96 8.07
C VAL A 21 -8.02 11.34 7.46
N SER A 22 -8.10 10.01 7.43
CA SER A 22 -9.28 9.29 6.95
C SER A 22 -10.53 9.66 7.75
N LYS A 23 -10.39 9.67 9.08
CA LYS A 23 -11.50 10.01 9.97
C LYS A 23 -11.98 11.45 9.78
N LEU A 24 -11.04 12.39 9.61
CA LEU A 24 -11.36 13.81 9.47
C LEU A 24 -11.94 14.16 8.09
N THR A 25 -11.54 13.43 7.05
CA THR A 25 -11.95 13.74 5.67
C THR A 25 -13.08 12.86 5.15
N GLY A 26 -13.33 11.72 5.80
CA GLY A 26 -14.25 10.71 5.29
C GLY A 26 -13.72 9.92 4.11
N ILE A 27 -12.45 10.07 3.76
CA ILE A 27 -11.82 9.35 2.66
C ILE A 27 -11.38 7.96 3.14
N MET A 28 -11.63 6.94 2.31
CA MET A 28 -11.30 5.54 2.64
C MET A 28 -9.80 5.35 2.89
N PHE A 29 -9.49 4.64 3.98
CA PHE A 29 -8.13 4.25 4.32
C PHE A 29 -7.92 2.75 4.12
N ARG A 30 -6.80 2.37 3.52
CA ARG A 30 -6.37 0.97 3.42
C ARG A 30 -4.88 0.88 3.69
N ASP A 31 -4.47 -0.29 4.17
CA ASP A 31 -3.05 -0.64 4.33
C ASP A 31 -2.66 -1.55 3.16
N ALA A 32 -1.50 -1.31 2.56
CA ALA A 32 -1.06 -2.10 1.41
C ALA A 32 -0.87 -3.58 1.75
N ASP A 33 -0.45 -3.90 2.98
CA ASP A 33 -0.32 -5.30 3.41
C ASP A 33 -1.68 -6.01 3.40
N ASP A 34 -2.75 -5.30 3.77
CA ASP A 34 -4.09 -5.86 3.71
C ASP A 34 -4.53 -6.12 2.27
N LEU A 35 -4.15 -5.25 1.34
CA LEU A 35 -4.44 -5.46 -0.08
C LEU A 35 -3.74 -6.71 -0.60
N VAL A 36 -2.48 -6.91 -0.22
CA VAL A 36 -1.72 -8.11 -0.58
C VAL A 36 -2.34 -9.34 0.06
N LEU A 37 -2.72 -9.26 1.33
CA LEU A 37 -3.32 -10.36 2.07
C LEU A 37 -4.60 -10.87 1.39
N GLU A 38 -5.40 -9.99 0.82
CA GLU A 38 -6.61 -10.35 0.08
C GLU A 38 -6.32 -11.19 -1.16
N THR A 39 -5.10 -11.15 -1.69
CA THR A 39 -4.72 -11.96 -2.84
C THR A 39 -4.19 -13.34 -2.44
N LEU A 40 -4.02 -13.59 -1.16
CA LEU A 40 -3.47 -14.84 -0.63
C LEU A 40 -4.59 -15.71 -0.10
N SER A 41 -4.48 -17.02 -0.34
CA SER A 41 -5.53 -17.99 0.07
C SER A 41 -5.28 -18.47 1.49
N GLY A 42 -5.38 -17.56 2.47
CA GLY A 42 -5.19 -17.89 3.87
C GLY A 42 -3.73 -17.87 4.35
N GLU A 43 -2.80 -17.63 3.45
CA GLU A 43 -1.39 -17.52 3.77
C GLU A 43 -1.08 -16.11 4.32
N SER A 44 -0.15 -16.01 5.28
CA SER A 44 0.27 -14.70 5.78
C SER A 44 1.18 -13.99 4.77
N VAL A 45 1.25 -12.65 4.87
CA VAL A 45 2.14 -11.86 4.02
C VAL A 45 3.60 -12.30 4.19
N ARG A 46 4.00 -12.58 5.43
CA ARG A 46 5.37 -13.03 5.73
C ARG A 46 5.70 -14.36 5.05
N ASP A 47 4.77 -15.32 5.10
CA ASP A 47 4.98 -16.63 4.49
C ASP A 47 5.00 -16.53 2.97
N ALA A 48 4.16 -15.68 2.39
CA ALA A 48 4.16 -15.45 0.96
C ALA A 48 5.50 -14.86 0.50
N TYR A 49 6.03 -13.90 1.24
CA TYR A 49 7.33 -13.31 0.93
C TYR A 49 8.44 -14.37 0.94
N ARG A 50 8.46 -15.24 1.94
CA ARG A 50 9.45 -16.31 2.05
C ARG A 50 9.32 -17.32 0.92
N ARG A 51 8.09 -17.67 0.54
CA ARG A 51 7.82 -18.66 -0.51
C ARG A 51 8.12 -18.13 -1.90
N GLU A 52 7.70 -16.90 -2.20
CA GLU A 52 7.82 -16.33 -3.54
C GLU A 52 9.18 -15.67 -3.81
N GLY A 53 9.82 -15.15 -2.77
CA GLY A 53 11.00 -14.33 -2.92
C GLY A 53 10.67 -12.86 -3.12
N LYS A 54 11.70 -12.01 -3.04
CA LYS A 54 11.54 -10.55 -3.05
C LYS A 54 10.89 -10.03 -4.33
N GLU A 55 11.39 -10.48 -5.48
CA GLU A 55 10.92 -9.95 -6.77
C GLU A 55 9.48 -10.31 -7.06
N ALA A 56 9.11 -11.56 -6.84
CA ALA A 56 7.74 -12.02 -7.06
C ALA A 56 6.77 -11.33 -6.08
N PHE A 57 7.20 -11.13 -4.84
CA PHE A 57 6.38 -10.43 -3.85
C PHE A 57 6.17 -8.97 -4.23
N MET A 58 7.21 -8.29 -4.69
CA MET A 58 7.11 -6.91 -5.16
C MET A 58 6.14 -6.75 -6.32
N LYS A 59 6.12 -7.73 -7.22
CA LYS A 59 5.17 -7.75 -8.33
C LYS A 59 3.75 -7.91 -7.82
N ARG A 60 3.54 -8.79 -6.83
CA ARG A 60 2.23 -8.99 -6.22
C ARG A 60 1.74 -7.71 -5.54
N GLU A 61 2.62 -7.03 -4.83
CA GLU A 61 2.32 -5.76 -4.18
C GLU A 61 1.91 -4.70 -5.20
N LEU A 62 2.67 -4.59 -6.28
CA LEU A 62 2.37 -3.65 -7.36
C LEU A 62 0.99 -3.91 -7.97
N GLU A 63 0.68 -5.18 -8.24
CA GLU A 63 -0.61 -5.57 -8.83
C GLU A 63 -1.78 -5.26 -7.88
N ALA A 64 -1.60 -5.56 -6.59
CA ALA A 64 -2.64 -5.31 -5.59
C ALA A 64 -2.94 -3.81 -5.45
N VAL A 65 -1.90 -2.99 -5.38
CA VAL A 65 -2.04 -1.54 -5.28
C VAL A 65 -2.60 -0.95 -6.57
N SER A 66 -2.15 -1.42 -7.71
CA SER A 66 -2.64 -0.97 -9.01
C SER A 66 -4.14 -1.22 -9.17
N SER A 67 -4.61 -2.41 -8.79
CA SER A 67 -6.04 -2.73 -8.82
C SER A 67 -6.86 -1.84 -7.89
N PHE A 68 -6.33 -1.58 -6.69
CA PHE A 68 -6.99 -0.69 -5.73
C PHE A 68 -7.12 0.73 -6.28
N ILE A 69 -6.04 1.28 -6.84
CA ILE A 69 -6.03 2.63 -7.40
C ILE A 69 -7.03 2.74 -8.54
N SER A 70 -7.08 1.74 -9.43
CA SER A 70 -7.98 1.74 -10.58
C SER A 70 -9.45 1.72 -10.18
N GLY A 71 -9.77 1.12 -9.04
CA GLY A 71 -11.14 0.98 -8.57
C GLY A 71 -11.64 2.10 -7.66
N ASN A 72 -10.77 3.06 -7.31
CA ASN A 72 -11.10 4.08 -6.31
C ASN A 72 -10.68 5.47 -6.77
N GLY A 73 -11.59 6.45 -6.62
CA GLY A 73 -11.33 7.83 -7.02
C GLY A 73 -10.43 8.57 -6.04
N SER A 74 -10.78 8.53 -4.75
CA SER A 74 -10.00 9.16 -3.69
C SER A 74 -9.73 8.12 -2.61
N PHE A 75 -8.50 8.08 -2.10
CA PHE A 75 -8.11 7.07 -1.11
C PHE A 75 -6.89 7.51 -0.31
N ILE A 76 -6.72 6.88 0.83
CA ILE A 76 -5.52 7.00 1.65
C ILE A 76 -4.93 5.60 1.78
N LEU A 77 -3.66 5.44 1.41
CA LEU A 77 -2.99 4.16 1.43
C LEU A 77 -1.71 4.24 2.25
N SER A 78 -1.59 3.35 3.23
CA SER A 78 -0.39 3.23 4.06
C SER A 78 0.47 2.08 3.53
N LEU A 79 1.77 2.31 3.42
CA LEU A 79 2.73 1.32 2.93
C LEU A 79 3.87 1.16 3.92
N GLY A 80 4.39 -0.06 4.03
CA GLY A 80 5.56 -0.32 4.85
C GLY A 80 6.85 0.21 4.25
N GLY A 81 7.95 0.20 5.03
CA GLY A 81 9.24 0.71 4.59
C GLY A 81 9.81 0.04 3.35
N GLY A 82 9.46 -1.23 3.13
CA GLY A 82 9.92 -1.97 1.94
C GLY A 82 9.36 -1.45 0.62
N ALA A 83 8.28 -0.65 0.65
CA ALA A 83 7.70 -0.09 -0.56
C ALA A 83 8.67 0.84 -1.29
N ALA A 84 9.57 1.50 -0.57
CA ALA A 84 10.55 2.40 -1.16
C ALA A 84 11.53 1.69 -2.10
N ASP A 85 11.75 0.38 -1.88
CA ASP A 85 12.62 -0.44 -2.74
C ASP A 85 11.90 -0.94 -3.99
N ASN A 86 10.58 -0.84 -4.04
CA ASN A 86 9.78 -1.27 -5.16
C ASN A 86 9.60 -0.11 -6.14
N THR A 87 10.58 0.06 -7.03
CA THR A 87 10.62 1.19 -7.97
C THR A 87 9.38 1.31 -8.84
N PRO A 88 8.86 0.24 -9.48
CA PRO A 88 7.62 0.34 -10.23
C PRO A 88 6.42 0.80 -9.40
N LEU A 89 6.35 0.37 -8.14
CA LEU A 89 5.29 0.79 -7.23
C LEU A 89 5.43 2.27 -6.89
N MET A 90 6.64 2.74 -6.60
CA MET A 90 6.90 4.15 -6.31
C MET A 90 6.54 5.03 -7.50
N ASP A 91 6.85 4.60 -8.72
CA ASP A 91 6.50 5.33 -9.93
C ASP A 91 4.99 5.42 -10.10
N LEU A 92 4.27 4.32 -9.85
CA LEU A 92 2.82 4.30 -9.90
C LEU A 92 2.22 5.29 -8.89
N MET A 93 2.74 5.31 -7.66
CA MET A 93 2.24 6.21 -6.63
C MET A 93 2.45 7.67 -6.98
N LYS A 94 3.62 8.01 -7.55
CA LYS A 94 3.92 9.38 -7.98
C LYS A 94 2.96 9.88 -9.04
N ARG A 95 2.51 8.99 -9.94
CA ARG A 95 1.55 9.32 -10.98
C ARG A 95 0.12 9.38 -10.48
N SER A 96 -0.17 8.75 -9.34
CA SER A 96 -1.53 8.55 -8.86
C SER A 96 -1.92 9.48 -7.73
N GLY A 97 -0.97 10.19 -7.12
CA GLY A 97 -1.29 11.07 -5.99
C GLY A 97 -0.07 11.63 -5.30
N TRP A 98 -0.23 11.93 -4.02
CA TRP A 98 0.79 12.57 -3.19
C TRP A 98 1.41 11.58 -2.22
N ILE A 99 2.74 11.61 -2.10
CA ILE A 99 3.48 10.76 -1.18
C ILE A 99 3.88 11.60 0.04
N VAL A 100 3.59 11.08 1.21
CA VAL A 100 3.92 11.72 2.48
C VAL A 100 5.05 10.98 3.19
#